data_72fe6a58efa014e420744cb47f70fccc
#
_entry.id   72fe6a58efa014e420744cb47f70fccc
#
_cell.length_a   1.000
_cell.length_b   1.000
_cell.length_c   1.000
_cell.angle_alpha   90.00
_cell.angle_beta   90.00
_cell.angle_gamma   90.00
#
_symmetry.space_group_name_H-M   'P 1'
#
loop_
_entity.id
_entity.type
_entity.pdbx_description
1 polymer ?
#
loop_
_entity_poly.entity_id
_entity_poly.type
_entity_poly.pdbx_seq_one_letter_code
_entity_poly.pdbx_strand_id
1 'polypeptide(L)'
;MKIFSKDIDSIHREIDSLKKGLLTCKSNDLIYYFYYLASEYQLIRDMGFKLDSNDIKMLDDNVSYANIYETKVSKSKRKKIDNFIKNKVLINDIANRMISIYDRNFNYRSIKPLYLEENQMAEIILDFLNDEFNQADKFKEMANNNHIFNFGVGKEEEKMNTSAYTIHNFITGNSMMCLSNNNYIVDVNLMKNVVHEFGHVIDAEYFKSSSKKDSFSYLLSSDYSEVYSILYEKLFLEYLIKNRIFKSNAHTELVGLCLGIYNNINSIGYLSTLDDNLLINLKYKKKIDEIKEKTNAEYEDEPFLDEMIETINDTITSDFEGINLYSYGGLIAYYFSYLKQNDPSMYNEMIKKFDERKSRIFDSSIFETIGTTEDEIIEIYSKCLDRITGKKLILE
;
A
#
# COMPACT_ATOMS: atom_id res chain seq x y z
N MET A 1 15.63 -5.55 -21.56
CA MET A 1 15.62 -6.57 -20.47
C MET A 1 14.19 -7.02 -20.27
N LYS A 2 13.92 -8.30 -20.08
CA LYS A 2 12.60 -8.77 -19.62
C LYS A 2 12.50 -8.55 -18.11
N ILE A 3 11.38 -7.99 -17.66
CA ILE A 3 11.12 -7.78 -16.24
C ILE A 3 10.25 -8.91 -15.71
N PHE A 4 9.20 -9.29 -16.45
CA PHE A 4 8.22 -10.24 -15.96
C PHE A 4 8.61 -11.68 -16.23
N SER A 5 8.61 -12.48 -15.18
CA SER A 5 8.74 -13.93 -15.30
C SER A 5 7.37 -14.56 -15.59
N LYS A 6 7.43 -15.59 -16.42
CA LYS A 6 6.34 -16.59 -16.58
C LYS A 6 6.69 -17.91 -15.92
N ASP A 7 7.90 -18.00 -15.39
CA ASP A 7 8.44 -19.19 -14.76
C ASP A 7 8.23 -19.11 -13.25
N ILE A 8 7.55 -20.08 -12.70
CA ILE A 8 7.25 -20.21 -11.26
C ILE A 8 8.28 -21.02 -10.48
N ASP A 9 9.41 -21.40 -11.10
CA ASP A 9 10.45 -22.19 -10.43
C ASP A 9 11.04 -21.44 -9.23
N SER A 10 11.06 -20.10 -9.27
CA SER A 10 11.48 -19.29 -8.12
C SER A 10 10.55 -19.48 -6.92
N ILE A 11 9.24 -19.52 -7.15
CA ILE A 11 8.22 -19.75 -6.11
C ILE A 11 8.36 -21.18 -5.56
N HIS A 12 8.53 -22.16 -6.43
CA HIS A 12 8.76 -23.55 -5.97
C HIS A 12 10.02 -23.69 -5.13
N ARG A 13 11.12 -22.99 -5.47
CA ARG A 13 12.34 -22.98 -4.64
C ARG A 13 12.09 -22.36 -3.25
N GLU A 14 11.30 -21.28 -3.17
CA GLU A 14 10.88 -20.69 -1.90
C GLU A 14 10.06 -21.67 -1.07
N ILE A 15 9.05 -22.30 -1.65
CA ILE A 15 8.22 -23.31 -1.02
C ILE A 15 9.07 -24.47 -0.49
N ASP A 16 10.02 -24.98 -1.28
CA ASP A 16 10.91 -26.04 -0.85
C ASP A 16 11.82 -25.62 0.31
N SER A 17 12.28 -24.37 0.31
CA SER A 17 13.07 -23.80 1.40
C SER A 17 12.23 -23.70 2.68
N LEU A 18 10.99 -23.22 2.59
CA LEU A 18 10.07 -23.13 3.70
C LEU A 18 9.69 -24.51 4.25
N LYS A 19 9.41 -25.51 3.39
CA LYS A 19 9.15 -26.90 3.79
C LYS A 19 10.33 -27.52 4.55
N LYS A 20 11.55 -27.30 4.08
CA LYS A 20 12.77 -27.76 4.78
C LYS A 20 12.92 -27.08 6.14
N GLY A 21 12.66 -25.79 6.20
CA GLY A 21 12.70 -25.02 7.45
C GLY A 21 11.68 -25.51 8.49
N LEU A 22 10.46 -25.87 8.05
CA LEU A 22 9.43 -26.45 8.91
C LEU A 22 9.90 -27.69 9.67
N LEU A 23 10.70 -28.54 9.04
CA LEU A 23 11.20 -29.78 9.66
C LEU A 23 12.21 -29.51 10.78
N THR A 24 12.82 -28.35 10.82
CA THR A 24 13.92 -28.00 11.74
C THR A 24 13.63 -26.84 12.66
N CYS A 25 12.54 -26.10 12.43
CA CYS A 25 12.21 -24.91 13.20
C CYS A 25 11.66 -25.25 14.60
N LYS A 26 11.77 -24.28 15.51
CA LYS A 26 11.17 -24.39 16.84
C LYS A 26 9.66 -24.17 16.74
N SER A 27 8.92 -24.76 17.68
CA SER A 27 7.44 -24.67 17.71
C SER A 27 6.89 -23.23 17.65
N ASN A 28 7.62 -22.25 18.22
CA ASN A 28 7.21 -20.84 18.19
C ASN A 28 7.36 -20.17 16.81
N ASP A 29 8.17 -20.74 15.93
CA ASP A 29 8.45 -20.19 14.61
C ASP A 29 7.57 -20.84 13.52
N LEU A 30 6.88 -21.94 13.84
CA LEU A 30 6.03 -22.67 12.89
C LEU A 30 4.99 -21.78 12.20
N ILE A 31 4.41 -20.86 12.95
CA ILE A 31 3.38 -19.94 12.41
C ILE A 31 3.91 -19.07 11.26
N TYR A 32 5.18 -18.65 11.32
CA TYR A 32 5.78 -17.84 10.26
C TYR A 32 5.98 -18.64 8.99
N TYR A 33 6.47 -19.88 9.13
CA TYR A 33 6.64 -20.77 8.00
C TYR A 33 5.31 -21.08 7.30
N PHE A 34 4.26 -21.37 8.08
CA PHE A 34 2.94 -21.61 7.50
C PHE A 34 2.33 -20.37 6.85
N TYR A 35 2.52 -19.19 7.43
CA TYR A 35 2.07 -17.93 6.83
C TYR A 35 2.71 -17.74 5.45
N TYR A 36 4.04 -17.87 5.35
CA TYR A 36 4.73 -17.68 4.07
C TYR A 36 4.41 -18.78 3.07
N LEU A 37 4.28 -20.03 3.50
CA LEU A 37 3.81 -21.10 2.63
C LEU A 37 2.43 -20.82 2.07
N ALA A 38 1.49 -20.37 2.88
CA ALA A 38 0.15 -20.00 2.44
C ALA A 38 0.21 -18.84 1.42
N SER A 39 1.06 -17.84 1.66
CA SER A 39 1.26 -16.73 0.74
C SER A 39 1.84 -17.16 -0.61
N GLU A 40 2.86 -18.04 -0.61
CA GLU A 40 3.46 -18.58 -1.84
C GLU A 40 2.48 -19.48 -2.62
N TYR A 41 1.67 -20.27 -1.92
CA TYR A 41 0.64 -21.07 -2.57
C TYR A 41 -0.48 -20.20 -3.14
N GLN A 42 -0.85 -19.12 -2.46
CA GLN A 42 -1.80 -18.15 -3.01
C GLN A 42 -1.27 -17.53 -4.29
N LEU A 43 0.02 -17.15 -4.32
CA LEU A 43 0.66 -16.62 -5.52
C LEU A 43 0.59 -17.60 -6.70
N ILE A 44 0.86 -18.90 -6.47
CA ILE A 44 0.71 -19.93 -7.53
C ILE A 44 -0.72 -19.96 -8.07
N ARG A 45 -1.72 -19.90 -7.20
CA ARG A 45 -3.14 -19.88 -7.59
C ARG A 45 -3.50 -18.61 -8.37
N ASP A 46 -3.01 -17.46 -7.92
CA ASP A 46 -3.25 -16.16 -8.56
C ASP A 46 -2.67 -16.12 -9.98
N MET A 47 -1.57 -16.82 -10.20
CA MET A 47 -0.98 -17.03 -11.53
C MET A 47 -1.72 -18.08 -12.38
N GLY A 48 -2.81 -18.68 -11.88
CA GLY A 48 -3.63 -19.65 -12.60
C GLY A 48 -3.07 -21.08 -12.58
N PHE A 49 -2.08 -21.38 -11.76
CA PHE A 49 -1.55 -22.74 -11.60
C PHE A 49 -2.32 -23.50 -10.52
N LYS A 50 -2.39 -24.82 -10.68
CA LYS A 50 -3.02 -25.72 -9.69
C LYS A 50 -1.98 -26.17 -8.67
N LEU A 51 -2.36 -26.14 -7.40
CA LEU A 51 -1.60 -26.79 -6.33
C LEU A 51 -1.75 -28.32 -6.43
N ASP A 52 -0.72 -29.05 -6.04
CA ASP A 52 -0.85 -30.48 -5.92
C ASP A 52 -1.68 -30.90 -4.68
N SER A 53 -2.16 -32.14 -4.66
CA SER A 53 -3.01 -32.64 -3.58
C SER A 53 -2.27 -32.76 -2.23
N ASN A 54 -0.96 -32.92 -2.24
CA ASN A 54 -0.16 -33.01 -1.01
C ASN A 54 0.01 -31.62 -0.38
N ASP A 55 0.17 -30.59 -1.21
CA ASP A 55 0.28 -29.20 -0.75
C ASP A 55 -1.05 -28.72 -0.15
N ILE A 56 -2.17 -29.03 -0.82
CA ILE A 56 -3.51 -28.74 -0.28
C ILE A 56 -3.69 -29.44 1.07
N LYS A 57 -3.40 -30.74 1.13
CA LYS A 57 -3.52 -31.50 2.37
C LYS A 57 -2.64 -30.96 3.49
N MET A 58 -1.42 -30.52 3.18
CA MET A 58 -0.54 -29.92 4.18
C MET A 58 -1.11 -28.63 4.76
N LEU A 59 -1.77 -27.81 3.97
CA LEU A 59 -2.46 -26.61 4.46
C LEU A 59 -3.66 -27.00 5.32
N ASP A 60 -4.48 -27.95 4.89
CA ASP A 60 -5.67 -28.41 5.60
C ASP A 60 -5.32 -29.07 6.94
N ASP A 61 -4.28 -29.93 6.97
CA ASP A 61 -3.82 -30.61 8.19
C ASP A 61 -3.27 -29.61 9.24
N ASN A 62 -3.00 -28.36 8.86
CA ASN A 62 -2.43 -27.34 9.72
C ASN A 62 -3.37 -26.16 10.01
N VAL A 63 -4.68 -26.38 9.96
CA VAL A 63 -5.72 -25.39 10.28
C VAL A 63 -5.53 -24.77 11.69
N SER A 64 -4.90 -25.48 12.62
CA SER A 64 -4.58 -24.94 13.94
C SER A 64 -3.68 -23.71 13.90
N TYR A 65 -2.76 -23.62 12.91
CA TYR A 65 -1.91 -22.45 12.72
C TYR A 65 -2.67 -21.27 12.12
N ALA A 66 -3.65 -21.53 11.24
CA ALA A 66 -4.58 -20.52 10.75
C ALA A 66 -5.34 -19.88 11.92
N ASN A 67 -5.84 -20.67 12.87
CA ASN A 67 -6.53 -20.16 14.07
C ASN A 67 -5.60 -19.29 14.95
N ILE A 68 -4.33 -19.68 15.10
CA ILE A 68 -3.34 -18.85 15.84
C ILE A 68 -3.06 -17.56 15.08
N TYR A 69 -2.95 -17.61 13.76
CA TYR A 69 -2.79 -16.44 12.91
C TYR A 69 -3.98 -15.50 13.06
N GLU A 70 -5.21 -16.00 12.88
CA GLU A 70 -6.44 -15.22 13.07
C GLU A 70 -6.55 -14.56 14.45
N THR A 71 -6.11 -15.28 15.51
CA THR A 71 -6.07 -14.72 16.86
C THR A 71 -5.09 -13.55 16.95
N LYS A 72 -3.92 -13.64 16.32
CA LYS A 72 -2.93 -12.56 16.29
C LYS A 72 -3.42 -11.38 15.46
N VAL A 73 -4.03 -11.63 14.29
CA VAL A 73 -4.65 -10.62 13.43
C VAL A 73 -5.73 -9.88 14.20
N SER A 74 -6.64 -10.60 14.88
CA SER A 74 -7.71 -9.99 15.68
C SER A 74 -7.18 -9.11 16.81
N LYS A 75 -6.09 -9.51 17.47
CA LYS A 75 -5.43 -8.69 18.50
C LYS A 75 -4.79 -7.44 17.90
N SER A 76 -4.14 -7.57 16.74
CA SER A 76 -3.56 -6.45 16.03
C SER A 76 -4.63 -5.45 15.59
N LYS A 77 -5.70 -5.91 14.97
CA LYS A 77 -6.86 -5.07 14.58
C LYS A 77 -7.42 -4.31 15.79
N ARG A 78 -7.61 -4.99 16.92
CA ARG A 78 -8.08 -4.32 18.13
C ARG A 78 -7.11 -3.24 18.60
N LYS A 79 -5.81 -3.50 18.58
CA LYS A 79 -4.80 -2.50 18.95
C LYS A 79 -4.83 -1.29 18.03
N LYS A 80 -5.05 -1.47 16.72
CA LYS A 80 -5.20 -0.38 15.75
C LYS A 80 -6.46 0.44 16.06
N ILE A 81 -7.60 -0.20 16.32
CA ILE A 81 -8.84 0.48 16.70
C ILE A 81 -8.66 1.28 18.00
N ASP A 82 -8.08 0.68 19.03
CA ASP A 82 -7.81 1.37 20.31
C ASP A 82 -6.91 2.60 20.10
N ASN A 83 -5.92 2.48 19.22
CA ASN A 83 -5.02 3.58 18.90
C ASN A 83 -5.71 4.66 18.06
N PHE A 84 -6.54 4.27 17.09
CA PHE A 84 -7.35 5.21 16.32
C PHE A 84 -8.26 6.04 17.23
N ILE A 85 -8.95 5.40 18.18
CA ILE A 85 -9.81 6.10 19.15
C ILE A 85 -9.03 7.13 19.97
N LYS A 86 -7.80 6.82 20.37
CA LYS A 86 -6.92 7.76 21.09
C LYS A 86 -6.55 8.99 20.27
N ASN A 87 -6.35 8.81 18.96
CA ASN A 87 -5.94 9.89 18.06
C ASN A 87 -7.13 10.54 17.31
N LYS A 88 -8.34 10.20 17.64
CA LYS A 88 -9.58 10.57 16.96
C LYS A 88 -9.73 12.08 16.75
N VAL A 89 -9.41 12.87 17.77
CA VAL A 89 -9.48 14.34 17.70
C VAL A 89 -8.48 14.90 16.68
N LEU A 90 -7.25 14.43 16.72
CA LEU A 90 -6.20 14.80 15.76
C LEU A 90 -6.58 14.43 14.33
N ILE A 91 -7.08 13.20 14.15
CA ILE A 91 -7.50 12.68 12.84
C ILE A 91 -8.65 13.52 12.26
N ASN A 92 -9.65 13.83 13.09
CA ASN A 92 -10.78 14.68 12.69
C ASN A 92 -10.31 16.08 12.31
N ASP A 93 -9.36 16.65 13.03
CA ASP A 93 -8.81 17.98 12.76
C ASP A 93 -8.04 18.00 11.42
N ILE A 94 -7.20 17.01 11.16
CA ILE A 94 -6.51 16.84 9.87
C ILE A 94 -7.54 16.75 8.73
N ALA A 95 -8.55 15.90 8.87
CA ALA A 95 -9.57 15.70 7.85
C ALA A 95 -10.37 16.98 7.58
N ASN A 96 -10.83 17.68 8.60
CA ASN A 96 -11.58 18.94 8.45
C ASN A 96 -10.76 20.02 7.75
N ARG A 97 -9.48 20.15 8.06
CA ARG A 97 -8.58 21.07 7.36
C ARG A 97 -8.37 20.66 5.91
N MET A 98 -8.28 19.37 5.61
CA MET A 98 -8.16 18.86 4.24
C MET A 98 -9.45 19.08 3.45
N ILE A 99 -10.62 18.90 4.05
CA ILE A 99 -11.93 19.16 3.41
C ILE A 99 -12.06 20.62 3.02
N SER A 100 -11.62 21.57 3.87
CA SER A 100 -11.67 23.00 3.57
C SER A 100 -10.85 23.40 2.35
N ILE A 101 -9.85 22.58 1.99
CA ILE A 101 -9.00 22.78 0.82
C ILE A 101 -9.71 22.38 -0.48
N TYR A 102 -10.77 21.56 -0.41
CA TYR A 102 -11.27 20.77 -1.55
C TYR A 102 -12.64 21.19 -2.10
N ASP A 103 -12.92 22.43 -2.29
CA ASP A 103 -14.13 22.85 -3.04
C ASP A 103 -13.84 22.95 -4.56
N ARG A 104 -13.55 21.81 -5.27
CA ARG A 104 -13.16 21.92 -6.68
C ARG A 104 -13.44 20.65 -7.51
N ASN A 105 -14.17 20.84 -8.59
CA ASN A 105 -14.35 19.85 -9.63
C ASN A 105 -13.05 19.58 -10.40
N PHE A 106 -12.54 18.36 -10.34
CA PHE A 106 -11.44 17.90 -11.17
C PHE A 106 -11.95 17.36 -12.49
N ASN A 107 -11.52 17.94 -13.59
CA ASN A 107 -11.82 17.42 -14.92
C ASN A 107 -10.72 16.42 -15.32
N TYR A 108 -11.03 15.14 -15.27
CA TYR A 108 -10.21 14.11 -15.91
C TYR A 108 -10.27 14.29 -17.42
N ARG A 109 -9.12 14.47 -18.06
CA ARG A 109 -9.04 14.41 -19.52
C ARG A 109 -8.89 12.95 -19.91
N SER A 110 -9.77 12.47 -20.79
CA SER A 110 -9.56 11.18 -21.47
C SER A 110 -8.22 11.21 -22.19
N ILE A 111 -7.32 10.29 -21.82
CA ILE A 111 -6.00 10.17 -22.41
C ILE A 111 -6.01 8.99 -23.36
N LYS A 112 -5.32 9.13 -24.49
CA LYS A 112 -5.15 8.02 -25.42
C LYS A 112 -4.33 6.92 -24.76
N PRO A 113 -4.77 5.65 -24.87
CA PRO A 113 -3.96 4.53 -24.41
C PRO A 113 -2.57 4.59 -25.03
N LEU A 114 -1.57 4.34 -24.21
CA LEU A 114 -0.19 4.25 -24.63
C LEU A 114 0.25 2.80 -24.51
N TYR A 115 0.89 2.28 -25.51
CA TYR A 115 1.44 0.94 -25.51
C TYR A 115 2.95 1.01 -25.64
N LEU A 116 3.65 0.32 -24.75
CA LEU A 116 5.10 0.20 -24.71
C LEU A 116 5.53 -1.24 -24.87
N GLU A 117 6.73 -1.44 -25.32
CA GLU A 117 7.41 -2.71 -25.20
C GLU A 117 7.97 -2.87 -23.77
N GLU A 118 7.97 -4.10 -23.26
CA GLU A 118 8.46 -4.39 -21.89
C GLU A 118 9.89 -3.93 -21.65
N ASN A 119 10.76 -4.02 -22.66
CA ASN A 119 12.16 -3.54 -22.57
C ASN A 119 12.25 -2.01 -22.45
N GLN A 120 11.37 -1.25 -23.12
CA GLN A 120 11.31 0.22 -23.00
C GLN A 120 10.84 0.61 -21.60
N MET A 121 9.84 -0.09 -21.07
CA MET A 121 9.39 0.07 -19.70
C MET A 121 10.54 -0.19 -18.72
N ALA A 122 11.28 -1.29 -18.92
CA ALA A 122 12.43 -1.65 -18.09
C ALA A 122 13.48 -0.54 -18.04
N GLU A 123 13.85 0.02 -19.20
CA GLU A 123 14.83 1.10 -19.31
C GLU A 123 14.37 2.33 -18.52
N ILE A 124 13.13 2.77 -18.71
CA ILE A 124 12.58 3.94 -18.01
C ILE A 124 12.59 3.74 -16.49
N ILE A 125 12.18 2.56 -15.99
CA ILE A 125 12.19 2.26 -14.55
C ILE A 125 13.62 2.23 -14.01
N LEU A 126 14.55 1.59 -14.74
CA LEU A 126 15.95 1.50 -14.32
C LEU A 126 16.62 2.87 -14.27
N ASP A 127 16.38 3.73 -15.26
CA ASP A 127 16.90 5.10 -15.29
C ASP A 127 16.38 5.89 -14.08
N PHE A 128 15.09 5.81 -13.81
CA PHE A 128 14.50 6.43 -12.62
C PHE A 128 15.12 5.92 -11.31
N LEU A 129 15.21 4.60 -11.14
CA LEU A 129 15.75 3.99 -9.91
C LEU A 129 17.25 4.31 -9.73
N ASN A 130 17.99 4.43 -10.83
CA ASN A 130 19.38 4.86 -10.78
C ASN A 130 19.51 6.34 -10.40
N ASP A 131 18.77 7.22 -11.08
CA ASP A 131 18.91 8.67 -10.93
C ASP A 131 18.41 9.15 -9.56
N GLU A 132 17.31 8.57 -9.07
CA GLU A 132 16.68 9.04 -7.85
C GLU A 132 17.17 8.29 -6.58
N PHE A 133 17.53 7.00 -6.68
CA PHE A 133 17.78 6.17 -5.50
C PHE A 133 19.06 5.34 -5.54
N ASN A 134 19.74 5.24 -6.68
CA ASN A 134 20.85 4.32 -6.90
C ASN A 134 20.51 2.84 -6.60
N GLN A 135 19.31 2.41 -7.00
CA GLN A 135 18.75 1.08 -6.69
C GLN A 135 18.43 0.24 -7.94
N ALA A 136 18.89 0.68 -9.12
CA ALA A 136 18.65 -0.04 -10.38
C ALA A 136 19.19 -1.48 -10.34
N ASP A 137 20.32 -1.72 -9.67
CA ASP A 137 20.93 -3.05 -9.63
C ASP A 137 20.11 -4.03 -8.80
N LYS A 138 19.47 -3.56 -7.72
CA LYS A 138 18.53 -4.39 -6.94
C LYS A 138 17.33 -4.81 -7.77
N PHE A 139 16.74 -3.89 -8.51
CA PHE A 139 15.62 -4.20 -9.39
C PHE A 139 16.02 -5.21 -10.47
N LYS A 140 17.21 -5.04 -11.07
CA LYS A 140 17.77 -6.02 -12.03
C LYS A 140 17.96 -7.39 -11.41
N GLU A 141 18.46 -7.46 -10.17
CA GLU A 141 18.63 -8.70 -9.44
C GLU A 141 17.30 -9.44 -9.28
N MET A 142 16.24 -8.73 -8.86
CA MET A 142 14.91 -9.32 -8.73
C MET A 142 14.37 -9.86 -10.07
N ALA A 143 14.51 -9.10 -11.14
CA ALA A 143 14.09 -9.53 -12.47
C ALA A 143 14.88 -10.75 -12.97
N ASN A 144 16.21 -10.78 -12.77
CA ASN A 144 17.07 -11.89 -13.15
C ASN A 144 16.81 -13.17 -12.35
N ASN A 145 16.35 -13.03 -11.10
CA ASN A 145 15.96 -14.14 -10.23
C ASN A 145 14.53 -14.63 -10.45
N ASN A 146 13.80 -14.07 -11.43
CA ASN A 146 12.40 -14.38 -11.69
C ASN A 146 11.49 -14.07 -10.48
N HIS A 147 11.69 -12.93 -9.82
CA HIS A 147 10.91 -12.50 -8.65
C HIS A 147 9.87 -11.43 -8.98
N ILE A 148 9.67 -11.10 -10.26
CA ILE A 148 8.67 -10.14 -10.71
C ILE A 148 7.71 -10.84 -11.67
N PHE A 149 6.44 -10.94 -11.28
CA PHE A 149 5.43 -11.65 -12.04
C PHE A 149 4.37 -10.68 -12.55
N ASN A 150 3.84 -10.96 -13.74
CA ASN A 150 2.67 -10.31 -14.26
C ASN A 150 1.67 -11.39 -14.68
N PHE A 151 0.59 -11.55 -13.91
CA PHE A 151 -0.51 -12.42 -14.26
C PHE A 151 -1.64 -11.56 -14.83
N GLY A 152 -1.99 -11.80 -16.09
CA GLY A 152 -3.18 -11.17 -16.68
C GLY A 152 -4.42 -11.54 -15.87
N VAL A 153 -5.39 -10.64 -15.77
CA VAL A 153 -6.70 -10.96 -15.18
C VAL A 153 -7.24 -12.17 -15.91
N GLY A 154 -7.47 -13.26 -15.18
CA GLY A 154 -7.98 -14.50 -15.72
C GLY A 154 -9.29 -14.31 -16.45
N LYS A 155 -9.68 -15.30 -17.26
CA LYS A 155 -10.94 -15.33 -18.00
C LYS A 155 -12.09 -14.88 -17.09
N GLU A 156 -13.06 -14.19 -17.62
CA GLU A 156 -14.17 -13.42 -17.01
C GLU A 156 -14.84 -13.99 -15.75
N GLU A 157 -14.59 -15.23 -15.37
CA GLU A 157 -15.23 -15.92 -14.24
C GLU A 157 -14.47 -15.77 -12.90
N GLU A 158 -13.19 -15.37 -12.91
CA GLU A 158 -12.41 -15.10 -11.68
C GLU A 158 -11.85 -13.68 -11.72
N LYS A 159 -12.71 -12.70 -11.48
CA LYS A 159 -12.28 -11.32 -11.22
C LYS A 159 -11.58 -11.28 -9.87
N MET A 160 -10.27 -11.45 -9.86
CA MET A 160 -9.48 -11.12 -8.69
C MET A 160 -9.46 -9.60 -8.54
N ASN A 161 -9.87 -9.12 -7.38
CA ASN A 161 -9.93 -7.70 -7.04
C ASN A 161 -8.55 -7.10 -6.70
N THR A 162 -7.46 -7.85 -6.86
CA THR A 162 -6.12 -7.38 -6.54
C THR A 162 -5.39 -6.90 -7.78
N SER A 163 -5.01 -5.63 -7.79
CA SER A 163 -4.26 -5.02 -8.89
C SER A 163 -2.77 -5.34 -8.84
N ALA A 164 -2.18 -5.37 -7.67
CA ALA A 164 -0.77 -5.69 -7.44
C ALA A 164 -0.53 -5.97 -5.95
N TYR A 165 0.52 -6.70 -5.62
CA TYR A 165 1.00 -6.88 -4.24
C TYR A 165 2.44 -7.40 -4.20
N THR A 166 3.10 -7.17 -3.08
CA THR A 166 4.47 -7.67 -2.81
C THR A 166 4.45 -8.62 -1.62
N ILE A 167 5.07 -9.79 -1.78
CA ILE A 167 5.36 -10.72 -0.70
C ILE A 167 6.83 -10.56 -0.34
N HIS A 168 7.11 -10.21 0.92
CA HIS A 168 8.46 -10.26 1.45
C HIS A 168 8.59 -11.37 2.48
N ASN A 169 9.40 -12.36 2.16
CA ASN A 169 9.64 -13.50 3.04
C ASN A 169 10.81 -13.21 3.99
N PHE A 170 10.51 -12.83 5.23
CA PHE A 170 11.54 -12.55 6.23
C PHE A 170 12.36 -13.77 6.68
N ILE A 171 11.97 -14.98 6.31
CA ILE A 171 12.71 -16.21 6.60
C ILE A 171 13.82 -16.41 5.57
N THR A 172 13.47 -16.34 4.29
CA THR A 172 14.42 -16.51 3.18
C THR A 172 15.11 -15.21 2.82
N GLY A 173 14.46 -14.09 3.08
CA GLY A 173 14.93 -12.75 2.79
C GLY A 173 14.66 -12.33 1.35
N ASN A 174 13.82 -13.06 0.63
CA ASN A 174 13.44 -12.76 -0.75
C ASN A 174 12.13 -11.95 -0.79
N SER A 175 12.02 -11.11 -1.80
CA SER A 175 10.78 -10.39 -2.13
C SER A 175 10.29 -10.84 -3.49
N MET A 176 8.99 -11.02 -3.62
CA MET A 176 8.32 -11.32 -4.89
C MET A 176 7.25 -10.26 -5.16
N MET A 177 7.32 -9.65 -6.32
CA MET A 177 6.35 -8.66 -6.79
C MET A 177 5.38 -9.32 -7.75
N CYS A 178 4.10 -9.15 -7.51
CA CYS A 178 3.02 -9.75 -8.28
C CYS A 178 2.12 -8.64 -8.81
N LEU A 179 2.04 -8.55 -10.12
CA LEU A 179 1.24 -7.54 -10.79
C LEU A 179 0.11 -8.20 -11.57
N SER A 180 -1.06 -7.60 -11.50
CA SER A 180 -2.21 -7.98 -12.30
C SER A 180 -2.49 -6.85 -13.29
N ASN A 181 -2.38 -7.16 -14.58
CA ASN A 181 -2.64 -6.18 -15.62
C ASN A 181 -3.69 -6.71 -16.60
N ASN A 182 -4.77 -5.98 -16.77
CA ASN A 182 -5.78 -6.27 -17.77
C ASN A 182 -5.14 -6.23 -19.16
N ASN A 183 -5.19 -7.36 -19.87
CA ASN A 183 -4.74 -7.51 -21.26
C ASN A 183 -3.22 -7.38 -21.52
N TYR A 184 -2.36 -7.51 -20.51
CA TYR A 184 -0.89 -7.39 -20.66
C TYR A 184 -0.44 -6.09 -21.35
N ILE A 185 -1.21 -5.02 -21.16
CA ILE A 185 -0.87 -3.72 -21.73
C ILE A 185 0.22 -3.09 -20.87
N VAL A 186 1.33 -2.73 -21.50
CA VAL A 186 2.40 -1.96 -20.87
C VAL A 186 2.11 -0.48 -21.06
N ASP A 187 1.75 0.21 -20.01
CA ASP A 187 1.43 1.63 -19.99
C ASP A 187 2.00 2.33 -18.74
N VAL A 188 1.70 3.61 -18.57
CA VAL A 188 2.16 4.38 -17.41
C VAL A 188 1.61 3.81 -16.10
N ASN A 189 0.38 3.31 -16.10
CA ASN A 189 -0.23 2.72 -14.91
C ASN A 189 0.50 1.43 -14.47
N LEU A 190 0.86 0.56 -15.41
CA LEU A 190 1.65 -0.62 -15.09
C LEU A 190 3.05 -0.23 -14.57
N MET A 191 3.73 0.72 -15.23
CA MET A 191 5.03 1.21 -14.75
C MET A 191 4.95 1.75 -13.33
N LYS A 192 3.93 2.55 -13.06
CA LYS A 192 3.65 3.11 -11.74
C LYS A 192 3.47 2.00 -10.70
N ASN A 193 2.65 1.00 -11.01
CA ASN A 193 2.41 -0.13 -10.11
C ASN A 193 3.69 -0.94 -9.85
N VAL A 194 4.53 -1.18 -10.88
CA VAL A 194 5.83 -1.84 -10.70
C VAL A 194 6.71 -1.08 -9.73
N VAL A 195 6.76 0.25 -9.85
CA VAL A 195 7.57 1.11 -8.98
C VAL A 195 6.98 1.18 -7.57
N HIS A 196 5.65 1.21 -7.45
CA HIS A 196 4.93 1.14 -6.17
C HIS A 196 5.29 -0.15 -5.41
N GLU A 197 5.15 -1.31 -6.06
CA GLU A 197 5.49 -2.60 -5.44
C GLU A 197 6.97 -2.72 -5.09
N PHE A 198 7.86 -2.11 -5.90
CA PHE A 198 9.27 -2.03 -5.54
C PHE A 198 9.51 -1.17 -4.29
N GLY A 199 8.70 -0.15 -4.05
CA GLY A 199 8.69 0.60 -2.79
C GLY A 199 8.46 -0.29 -1.57
N HIS A 200 7.54 -1.25 -1.64
CA HIS A 200 7.33 -2.25 -0.58
C HIS A 200 8.54 -3.17 -0.36
N VAL A 201 9.25 -3.54 -1.43
CA VAL A 201 10.50 -4.30 -1.31
C VAL A 201 11.53 -3.52 -0.50
N ILE A 202 11.66 -2.24 -0.78
CA ILE A 202 12.62 -1.35 -0.09
C ILE A 202 12.22 -1.14 1.38
N ASP A 203 10.93 -0.89 1.68
CA ASP A 203 10.45 -0.80 3.06
C ASP A 203 10.77 -2.06 3.86
N ALA A 204 10.50 -3.23 3.28
CA ALA A 204 10.80 -4.52 3.92
C ALA A 204 12.30 -4.71 4.17
N GLU A 205 13.18 -4.26 3.27
CA GLU A 205 14.63 -4.36 3.47
C GLU A 205 15.16 -3.47 4.58
N TYR A 206 14.69 -2.23 4.65
CA TYR A 206 15.06 -1.34 5.76
C TYR A 206 14.56 -1.90 7.08
N PHE A 207 13.38 -2.53 7.08
CA PHE A 207 12.87 -3.20 8.26
C PHE A 207 13.64 -4.46 8.67
N LYS A 208 14.22 -5.19 7.73
CA LYS A 208 14.99 -6.43 7.96
C LYS A 208 16.17 -6.26 8.94
N SER A 209 16.64 -5.03 9.11
CA SER A 209 17.70 -4.70 10.08
C SER A 209 17.24 -4.84 11.53
N SER A 210 15.93 -4.89 11.79
CA SER A 210 15.36 -5.12 13.10
C SER A 210 15.13 -6.62 13.37
N SER A 211 14.93 -7.04 14.62
CA SER A 211 14.95 -8.45 15.02
C SER A 211 13.88 -9.31 14.35
N LYS A 212 14.14 -10.61 14.13
CA LYS A 212 13.18 -11.59 13.57
C LYS A 212 11.82 -11.64 14.27
N LYS A 213 11.73 -11.25 15.55
CA LYS A 213 10.46 -11.18 16.30
C LYS A 213 9.56 -10.05 15.84
N ASP A 214 10.13 -9.00 15.27
CA ASP A 214 9.41 -7.82 14.83
C ASP A 214 8.85 -7.98 13.42
N SER A 215 9.37 -8.94 12.63
CA SER A 215 8.94 -9.15 11.24
C SER A 215 7.46 -9.46 11.10
N PHE A 216 6.90 -10.24 12.03
CA PHE A 216 5.47 -10.54 12.03
C PHE A 216 4.61 -9.37 12.54
N SER A 217 5.13 -8.58 13.47
CA SER A 217 4.50 -7.33 13.90
C SER A 217 4.45 -6.32 12.75
N TYR A 218 5.44 -6.35 11.86
CA TYR A 218 5.45 -5.55 10.64
C TYR A 218 4.26 -5.88 9.75
N LEU A 219 4.08 -7.15 9.43
CA LEU A 219 3.00 -7.62 8.56
C LEU A 219 1.60 -7.34 9.13
N LEU A 220 1.45 -7.41 10.46
CA LEU A 220 0.15 -7.32 11.11
C LEU A 220 -0.25 -5.91 11.57
N SER A 221 0.69 -4.99 11.73
CA SER A 221 0.43 -3.78 12.51
C SER A 221 0.97 -2.49 11.90
N SER A 222 1.49 -2.49 10.67
CA SER A 222 2.06 -1.26 10.13
C SER A 222 0.99 -0.36 9.54
N ASP A 223 0.85 0.85 10.07
CA ASP A 223 0.10 1.95 9.45
C ASP A 223 1.00 2.76 8.48
N TYR A 224 2.23 2.31 8.26
CA TYR A 224 3.24 3.01 7.47
C TYR A 224 3.76 2.19 6.28
N SER A 225 3.15 1.03 5.98
CA SER A 225 3.62 0.16 4.90
C SER A 225 3.54 0.82 3.51
N GLU A 226 2.64 1.79 3.36
CA GLU A 226 2.46 2.52 2.10
C GLU A 226 3.38 3.76 1.94
N VAL A 227 4.21 4.08 2.93
CA VAL A 227 5.05 5.29 2.85
C VAL A 227 6.06 5.20 1.71
N TYR A 228 6.80 4.09 1.62
CA TYR A 228 7.79 3.91 0.57
C TYR A 228 7.15 3.68 -0.80
N SER A 229 6.09 2.89 -0.88
CA SER A 229 5.40 2.62 -2.14
C SER A 229 4.83 3.90 -2.76
N ILE A 230 4.14 4.72 -1.97
CA ILE A 230 3.61 6.01 -2.43
C ILE A 230 4.74 7.01 -2.74
N LEU A 231 5.82 7.03 -1.94
CA LEU A 231 6.97 7.90 -2.21
C LEU A 231 7.61 7.58 -3.56
N TYR A 232 7.85 6.30 -3.84
CA TYR A 232 8.43 5.86 -5.11
C TYR A 232 7.49 6.13 -6.28
N GLU A 233 6.22 5.79 -6.14
CA GLU A 233 5.19 6.06 -7.14
C GLU A 233 5.11 7.55 -7.50
N LYS A 234 5.03 8.42 -6.49
CA LYS A 234 4.96 9.87 -6.69
C LYS A 234 6.19 10.42 -7.39
N LEU A 235 7.39 10.06 -6.91
CA LEU A 235 8.65 10.52 -7.49
C LEU A 235 8.83 10.01 -8.93
N PHE A 236 8.38 8.79 -9.22
CA PHE A 236 8.40 8.25 -10.58
C PHE A 236 7.51 9.04 -11.53
N LEU A 237 6.28 9.33 -11.13
CA LEU A 237 5.36 10.13 -11.95
C LEU A 237 5.91 11.55 -12.19
N GLU A 238 6.51 12.17 -11.17
CA GLU A 238 7.18 13.47 -11.31
C GLU A 238 8.43 13.39 -12.20
N TYR A 239 9.20 12.30 -12.13
CA TYR A 239 10.33 12.03 -13.03
C TYR A 239 9.88 11.95 -14.49
N LEU A 240 8.80 11.22 -14.77
CA LEU A 240 8.23 11.14 -16.12
C LEU A 240 7.79 12.51 -16.64
N ILE A 241 7.12 13.30 -15.79
CA ILE A 241 6.67 14.66 -16.15
C ILE A 241 7.86 15.59 -16.43
N LYS A 242 8.88 15.57 -15.57
CA LYS A 242 10.10 16.39 -15.68
C LYS A 242 10.88 16.08 -16.95
N ASN A 243 11.03 14.80 -17.26
CA ASN A 243 11.75 14.32 -18.44
C ASN A 243 10.88 14.27 -19.71
N ARG A 244 9.62 14.72 -19.64
CA ARG A 244 8.66 14.72 -20.75
C ARG A 244 8.36 13.33 -21.32
N ILE A 245 8.53 12.29 -20.53
CA ILE A 245 8.20 10.91 -20.86
C ILE A 245 6.71 10.71 -20.56
N PHE A 246 5.88 10.52 -21.57
CA PHE A 246 4.43 10.32 -21.42
C PHE A 246 3.76 11.33 -20.48
N LYS A 247 4.19 12.57 -20.54
CA LYS A 247 3.87 13.65 -19.59
C LYS A 247 2.38 13.75 -19.24
N SER A 248 1.48 13.61 -20.24
CA SER A 248 0.04 13.76 -20.02
C SER A 248 -0.53 12.56 -19.22
N ASN A 249 -0.09 11.34 -19.54
CA ASN A 249 -0.49 10.13 -18.82
C ASN A 249 0.04 10.17 -17.39
N ALA A 250 1.32 10.47 -17.21
CA ALA A 250 1.94 10.59 -15.89
C ALA A 250 1.29 11.68 -15.03
N HIS A 251 0.88 12.80 -15.63
CA HIS A 251 0.17 13.84 -14.90
C HIS A 251 -1.23 13.37 -14.44
N THR A 252 -1.95 12.62 -15.27
CA THR A 252 -3.25 12.07 -14.88
C THR A 252 -3.13 11.07 -13.74
N GLU A 253 -2.14 10.17 -13.80
CA GLU A 253 -1.86 9.23 -12.72
C GLU A 253 -1.47 9.95 -11.42
N LEU A 254 -0.66 11.02 -11.51
CA LEU A 254 -0.27 11.81 -10.35
C LEU A 254 -1.47 12.53 -9.70
N VAL A 255 -2.39 13.04 -10.51
CA VAL A 255 -3.67 13.60 -10.02
C VAL A 255 -4.48 12.50 -9.33
N GLY A 256 -4.60 11.33 -9.93
CA GLY A 256 -5.30 10.17 -9.36
C GLY A 256 -4.73 9.75 -8.00
N LEU A 257 -3.41 9.63 -7.89
CA LEU A 257 -2.72 9.33 -6.63
C LEU A 257 -3.04 10.36 -5.54
N CYS A 258 -2.94 11.64 -5.89
CA CYS A 258 -3.20 12.73 -4.96
C CYS A 258 -4.66 12.72 -4.46
N LEU A 259 -5.62 12.51 -5.37
CA LEU A 259 -7.04 12.43 -5.03
C LEU A 259 -7.36 11.18 -4.19
N GLY A 260 -6.74 10.05 -4.50
CA GLY A 260 -6.89 8.82 -3.72
C GLY A 260 -6.50 9.03 -2.25
N ILE A 261 -5.35 9.67 -2.01
CA ILE A 261 -4.91 10.00 -0.64
C ILE A 261 -5.90 10.94 0.05
N TYR A 262 -6.36 11.97 -0.66
CA TYR A 262 -7.36 12.90 -0.14
C TYR A 262 -8.66 12.18 0.27
N ASN A 263 -9.19 11.31 -0.58
CA ASN A 263 -10.40 10.55 -0.29
C ASN A 263 -10.23 9.63 0.93
N ASN A 264 -9.05 8.99 1.07
CA ASN A 264 -8.74 8.18 2.26
C ASN A 264 -8.69 9.03 3.55
N ILE A 265 -8.13 10.25 3.48
CA ILE A 265 -8.10 11.18 4.63
C ILE A 265 -9.52 11.59 5.02
N ASN A 266 -10.39 11.87 4.05
CA ASN A 266 -11.79 12.19 4.31
C ASN A 266 -12.54 11.02 4.96
N SER A 267 -12.33 9.81 4.46
CA SER A 267 -12.94 8.60 5.01
C SER A 267 -12.53 8.37 6.47
N ILE A 268 -11.23 8.57 6.79
CA ILE A 268 -10.74 8.54 8.17
C ILE A 268 -11.36 9.64 9.03
N GLY A 269 -11.49 10.85 8.49
CA GLY A 269 -12.12 11.96 9.16
C GLY A 269 -13.54 11.61 9.55
N TYR A 270 -14.32 11.05 8.63
CA TYR A 270 -15.67 10.59 8.93
C TYR A 270 -15.70 9.50 10.00
N LEU A 271 -14.83 8.47 9.89
CA LEU A 271 -14.73 7.42 10.92
C LEU A 271 -14.41 8.01 12.30
N SER A 272 -13.66 9.09 12.37
CA SER A 272 -13.32 9.76 13.63
C SER A 272 -14.52 10.43 14.32
N THR A 273 -15.61 10.68 13.61
CA THR A 273 -16.86 11.23 14.16
C THR A 273 -17.76 10.16 14.77
N LEU A 274 -17.53 8.87 14.47
CA LEU A 274 -18.34 7.77 14.95
C LEU A 274 -18.16 7.53 16.46
N ASP A 275 -19.20 6.99 17.10
CA ASP A 275 -19.17 6.61 18.51
C ASP A 275 -18.13 5.51 18.77
N ASP A 276 -17.38 5.62 19.88
CA ASP A 276 -16.31 4.68 20.23
C ASP A 276 -16.83 3.24 20.42
N ASN A 277 -18.05 3.07 20.96
CA ASN A 277 -18.67 1.76 21.10
C ASN A 277 -19.01 1.14 19.73
N LEU A 278 -19.35 1.97 18.75
CA LEU A 278 -19.58 1.52 17.39
C LEU A 278 -18.28 1.01 16.77
N LEU A 279 -17.19 1.77 16.87
CA LEU A 279 -15.87 1.38 16.40
C LEU A 279 -15.35 0.10 17.06
N ILE A 280 -15.60 -0.09 18.36
CA ILE A 280 -15.20 -1.30 19.10
C ILE A 280 -16.06 -2.52 18.73
N ASN A 281 -17.34 -2.30 18.42
CA ASN A 281 -18.33 -3.34 18.15
C ASN A 281 -18.59 -3.57 16.66
N LEU A 282 -17.63 -3.30 15.79
CA LEU A 282 -17.71 -3.46 14.32
C LEU A 282 -18.22 -4.83 13.81
N LYS A 283 -18.44 -5.80 14.71
CA LYS A 283 -19.00 -7.12 14.40
C LYS A 283 -20.52 -7.14 14.18
N TYR A 284 -21.23 -6.03 14.39
CA TYR A 284 -22.69 -6.04 14.35
C TYR A 284 -23.24 -5.43 13.06
N LYS A 285 -23.43 -6.28 12.05
CA LYS A 285 -24.08 -5.95 10.78
C LYS A 285 -25.35 -5.10 10.92
N LYS A 286 -26.14 -5.33 11.97
CA LYS A 286 -27.36 -4.57 12.27
C LYS A 286 -27.11 -3.08 12.56
N LYS A 287 -25.97 -2.74 13.20
CA LYS A 287 -25.61 -1.33 13.47
C LYS A 287 -25.03 -0.64 12.24
N ILE A 288 -24.40 -1.38 11.35
CA ILE A 288 -23.95 -0.87 10.07
C ILE A 288 -25.15 -0.48 9.20
N ASP A 289 -26.17 -1.32 9.18
CA ASP A 289 -27.43 -1.04 8.46
C ASP A 289 -28.15 0.21 9.04
N GLU A 290 -28.15 0.39 10.38
CA GLU A 290 -28.68 1.60 11.04
C GLU A 290 -27.89 2.88 10.69
N ILE A 291 -26.56 2.78 10.49
CA ILE A 291 -25.73 3.91 10.03
C ILE A 291 -26.05 4.23 8.59
N LYS A 292 -26.15 3.21 7.71
CA LYS A 292 -26.56 3.38 6.31
C LYS A 292 -27.91 4.11 6.21
N GLU A 293 -28.91 3.67 6.96
CA GLU A 293 -30.22 4.30 6.97
C GLU A 293 -30.17 5.76 7.43
N LYS A 294 -29.39 6.07 8.46
CA LYS A 294 -29.23 7.46 8.94
C LYS A 294 -28.49 8.35 7.95
N THR A 295 -27.41 7.83 7.40
CA THR A 295 -26.57 8.59 6.46
C THR A 295 -27.31 8.81 5.14
N ASN A 296 -28.00 7.82 4.62
CA ASN A 296 -28.85 7.96 3.44
C ASN A 296 -30.02 8.95 3.65
N ALA A 297 -30.60 9.00 4.87
CA ALA A 297 -31.68 9.93 5.17
C ALA A 297 -31.24 11.40 5.24
N GLU A 298 -29.97 11.67 5.55
CA GLU A 298 -29.43 13.04 5.61
C GLU A 298 -28.94 13.58 4.26
N TYR A 299 -28.66 12.69 3.26
CA TYR A 299 -27.92 13.07 2.05
C TYR A 299 -28.41 12.36 0.77
N GLU A 300 -29.71 12.25 0.58
CA GLU A 300 -30.37 11.49 -0.50
C GLU A 300 -29.95 11.85 -1.95
N ASP A 301 -29.18 12.94 -2.18
CA ASP A 301 -28.94 13.48 -3.53
C ASP A 301 -27.45 13.59 -3.95
N GLU A 302 -26.46 12.99 -3.23
CA GLU A 302 -25.05 13.14 -3.61
C GLU A 302 -24.36 11.81 -3.96
N PRO A 303 -24.03 11.57 -5.25
CA PRO A 303 -23.34 10.35 -5.72
C PRO A 303 -21.99 10.07 -5.01
N PHE A 304 -21.33 11.12 -4.53
CA PHE A 304 -20.08 11.02 -3.76
C PHE A 304 -20.28 10.34 -2.40
N LEU A 305 -21.45 10.46 -1.82
CA LEU A 305 -21.80 9.85 -0.53
C LEU A 305 -22.00 8.34 -0.65
N ASP A 306 -22.56 7.86 -1.75
CA ASP A 306 -22.73 6.43 -1.99
C ASP A 306 -21.35 5.75 -2.08
N GLU A 307 -20.40 6.34 -2.79
CA GLU A 307 -19.02 5.84 -2.87
C GLU A 307 -18.30 5.91 -1.52
N MET A 308 -18.51 6.99 -0.75
CA MET A 308 -17.96 7.15 0.60
C MET A 308 -18.58 6.17 1.59
N ILE A 309 -19.89 5.94 1.52
CA ILE A 309 -20.62 4.96 2.34
C ILE A 309 -20.17 3.55 1.99
N GLU A 310 -19.99 3.23 0.71
CA GLU A 310 -19.47 1.95 0.25
C GLU A 310 -18.04 1.73 0.76
N THR A 311 -17.17 2.72 0.64
CA THR A 311 -15.80 2.71 1.17
C THR A 311 -15.78 2.54 2.70
N ILE A 312 -16.66 3.23 3.43
CA ILE A 312 -16.79 3.10 4.89
C ILE A 312 -17.31 1.72 5.26
N ASN A 313 -18.29 1.20 4.53
CA ASN A 313 -18.81 -0.15 4.75
C ASN A 313 -17.75 -1.22 4.51
N ASP A 314 -17.00 -1.11 3.43
CA ASP A 314 -15.91 -2.01 3.13
C ASP A 314 -14.81 -1.92 4.18
N THR A 315 -14.51 -0.72 4.67
CA THR A 315 -13.55 -0.49 5.76
C THR A 315 -14.04 -1.03 7.08
N ILE A 316 -15.31 -0.83 7.41
CA ILE A 316 -15.92 -1.34 8.63
C ILE A 316 -16.08 -2.86 8.56
N THR A 317 -16.34 -3.43 7.39
CA THR A 317 -16.61 -4.86 7.23
C THR A 317 -15.39 -5.70 6.88
N SER A 318 -14.47 -5.17 6.05
CA SER A 318 -13.31 -5.92 5.61
C SER A 318 -12.06 -5.64 6.41
N ASP A 319 -11.60 -4.42 6.49
CA ASP A 319 -10.42 -4.07 7.26
C ASP A 319 -10.24 -2.56 7.37
N PHE A 320 -10.29 -2.08 8.58
CA PHE A 320 -9.84 -0.77 9.00
C PHE A 320 -8.39 -0.44 8.54
N GLU A 321 -7.72 -1.39 7.92
CA GLU A 321 -6.31 -1.36 7.57
C GLU A 321 -6.02 -0.48 6.37
N GLY A 322 -6.76 -0.64 5.27
CA GLY A 322 -6.41 0.02 4.01
C GLY A 322 -6.48 1.55 4.07
N ILE A 323 -7.53 2.11 4.66
CA ILE A 323 -7.71 3.57 4.73
C ILE A 323 -6.61 4.24 5.55
N ASN A 324 -6.23 3.64 6.69
CA ASN A 324 -5.14 4.18 7.51
C ASN A 324 -3.81 4.20 6.76
N LEU A 325 -3.51 3.11 6.05
CA LEU A 325 -2.26 2.95 5.32
C LEU A 325 -2.08 4.04 4.26
N TYR A 326 -3.11 4.26 3.43
CA TYR A 326 -3.02 5.21 2.33
C TYR A 326 -3.12 6.66 2.78
N SER A 327 -3.85 6.97 3.86
CA SER A 327 -3.96 8.34 4.34
C SER A 327 -2.70 8.82 5.05
N TYR A 328 -2.26 8.13 6.11
CA TYR A 328 -1.05 8.52 6.85
C TYR A 328 0.22 8.27 6.05
N GLY A 329 0.29 7.10 5.40
CA GLY A 329 1.39 6.78 4.52
C GLY A 329 1.52 7.79 3.38
N GLY A 330 0.40 8.20 2.81
CA GLY A 330 0.36 9.22 1.77
C GLY A 330 0.88 10.58 2.22
N LEU A 331 0.41 11.10 3.37
CA LEU A 331 0.88 12.37 3.90
C LEU A 331 2.39 12.38 4.17
N ILE A 332 2.90 11.32 4.81
CA ILE A 332 4.32 11.19 5.12
C ILE A 332 5.15 11.02 3.83
N ALA A 333 4.67 10.25 2.87
CA ALA A 333 5.33 10.08 1.57
C ALA A 333 5.44 11.41 0.80
N TYR A 334 4.41 12.25 0.85
CA TYR A 334 4.43 13.57 0.24
C TYR A 334 5.43 14.50 0.93
N TYR A 335 5.53 14.44 2.25
CA TYR A 335 6.54 15.17 3.00
C TYR A 335 7.96 14.72 2.63
N PHE A 336 8.24 13.43 2.59
CA PHE A 336 9.54 12.91 2.15
C PHE A 336 9.87 13.25 0.71
N SER A 337 8.89 13.21 -0.19
CA SER A 337 9.08 13.64 -1.57
C SER A 337 9.45 15.14 -1.64
N TYR A 338 8.81 15.98 -0.83
CA TYR A 338 9.13 17.39 -0.72
C TYR A 338 10.56 17.61 -0.20
N LEU A 339 10.94 16.95 0.89
CA LEU A 339 12.30 17.03 1.43
C LEU A 339 13.35 16.57 0.42
N LYS A 340 13.12 15.44 -0.25
CA LYS A 340 14.06 14.91 -1.25
C LYS A 340 14.36 15.92 -2.36
N GLN A 341 13.37 16.71 -2.77
CA GLN A 341 13.50 17.70 -3.82
C GLN A 341 14.08 19.04 -3.35
N ASN A 342 13.83 19.45 -2.10
CA ASN A 342 14.16 20.79 -1.60
C ASN A 342 15.29 20.79 -0.57
N ASP A 343 15.44 19.72 0.23
CA ASP A 343 16.51 19.53 1.21
C ASP A 343 16.93 18.05 1.31
N PRO A 344 17.76 17.55 0.35
CA PRO A 344 18.20 16.15 0.35
C PRO A 344 18.96 15.74 1.61
N SER A 345 19.61 16.66 2.30
CA SER A 345 20.30 16.35 3.55
C SER A 345 19.32 16.03 4.66
N MET A 346 18.31 16.87 4.82
CA MET A 346 17.21 16.64 5.76
C MET A 346 16.42 15.39 5.42
N TYR A 347 16.16 15.14 4.11
CA TYR A 347 15.53 13.90 3.68
C TYR A 347 16.27 12.66 4.20
N ASN A 348 17.60 12.59 4.00
CA ASN A 348 18.40 11.44 4.42
C ASN A 348 18.40 11.24 5.95
N GLU A 349 18.39 12.33 6.71
CA GLU A 349 18.29 12.26 8.17
C GLU A 349 16.92 11.79 8.64
N MET A 350 15.84 12.36 8.09
CA MET A 350 14.48 12.09 8.55
C MET A 350 13.98 10.71 8.11
N ILE A 351 14.33 10.25 6.91
CA ILE A 351 13.97 8.90 6.47
C ILE A 351 14.67 7.85 7.33
N LYS A 352 15.91 8.08 7.73
CA LYS A 352 16.62 7.20 8.66
C LYS A 352 15.92 7.15 10.02
N LYS A 353 15.50 8.29 10.58
CA LYS A 353 14.74 8.33 11.84
C LYS A 353 13.40 7.60 11.70
N PHE A 354 12.77 7.73 10.55
CA PHE A 354 11.54 7.00 10.22
C PHE A 354 11.76 5.49 10.21
N ASP A 355 12.86 5.00 9.63
CA ASP A 355 13.20 3.57 9.60
C ASP A 355 13.53 3.00 10.98
N GLU A 356 14.18 3.82 11.83
CA GLU A 356 14.54 3.46 13.19
C GLU A 356 13.37 3.56 14.19
N ARG A 357 12.17 4.01 13.75
CA ARG A 357 11.00 4.18 14.61
C ARG A 357 10.58 2.86 15.27
N LYS A 358 10.20 2.94 16.53
CA LYS A 358 9.74 1.76 17.30
C LYS A 358 8.26 1.46 17.09
N SER A 359 7.43 2.49 16.92
CA SER A 359 6.00 2.34 16.68
C SER A 359 5.74 2.14 15.18
N ARG A 360 4.86 1.21 14.88
CA ARG A 360 4.34 0.95 13.52
C ARG A 360 2.89 1.34 13.37
N ILE A 361 2.29 1.77 14.45
CA ILE A 361 0.93 2.25 14.49
C ILE A 361 0.99 3.76 14.59
N PHE A 362 0.20 4.45 13.77
CA PHE A 362 0.15 5.90 13.72
C PHE A 362 -0.19 6.50 15.09
N ASP A 363 0.63 7.43 15.51
CA ASP A 363 0.37 8.35 16.61
C ASP A 363 1.04 9.70 16.32
N SER A 364 0.66 10.74 17.07
CA SER A 364 1.16 12.10 16.85
C SER A 364 2.66 12.26 16.98
N SER A 365 3.35 11.34 17.66
CA SER A 365 4.81 11.39 17.84
C SER A 365 5.57 11.16 16.53
N ILE A 366 4.89 10.67 15.48
CA ILE A 366 5.52 10.49 14.16
C ILE A 366 5.99 11.83 13.59
N PHE A 367 5.22 12.89 13.75
CA PHE A 367 5.58 14.21 13.22
C PHE A 367 6.88 14.72 13.85
N GLU A 368 7.02 14.63 15.17
CA GLU A 368 8.26 14.97 15.87
C GLU A 368 9.42 14.07 15.42
N THR A 369 9.17 12.76 15.26
CA THR A 369 10.18 11.79 14.83
C THR A 369 10.78 12.15 13.48
N ILE A 370 9.94 12.56 12.53
CA ILE A 370 10.38 12.96 11.17
C ILE A 370 10.66 14.46 11.04
N GLY A 371 10.74 15.19 12.16
CA GLY A 371 11.18 16.57 12.19
C GLY A 371 10.22 17.58 11.59
N THR A 372 8.90 17.36 11.71
CA THR A 372 7.85 18.22 11.15
C THR A 372 6.71 18.42 12.14
N THR A 373 5.72 19.17 11.73
CA THR A 373 4.44 19.36 12.41
C THR A 373 3.29 18.94 11.54
N GLU A 374 2.14 18.74 12.13
CA GLU A 374 0.90 18.47 11.42
C GLU A 374 0.57 19.59 10.43
N ASP A 375 0.71 20.86 10.85
CA ASP A 375 0.47 22.03 10.01
C ASP A 375 1.36 22.03 8.76
N GLU A 376 2.63 21.75 8.94
CA GLU A 376 3.61 21.73 7.85
C GLU A 376 3.30 20.60 6.83
N ILE A 377 2.96 19.42 7.30
CA ILE A 377 2.59 18.30 6.39
C ILE A 377 1.36 18.64 5.57
N ILE A 378 0.32 19.21 6.20
CA ILE A 378 -0.91 19.62 5.50
C ILE A 378 -0.60 20.73 4.48
N GLU A 379 0.22 21.70 4.85
CA GLU A 379 0.60 22.79 3.96
C GLU A 379 1.39 22.27 2.74
N ILE A 380 2.33 21.35 2.97
CA ILE A 380 3.12 20.73 1.88
C ILE A 380 2.22 19.94 0.93
N TYR A 381 1.32 19.11 1.48
CA TYR A 381 0.37 18.36 0.68
C TYR A 381 -0.54 19.28 -0.13
N SER A 382 -1.06 20.34 0.48
CA SER A 382 -1.89 21.34 -0.17
C SER A 382 -1.18 22.06 -1.32
N LYS A 383 0.07 22.44 -1.11
CA LYS A 383 0.92 23.03 -2.17
C LYS A 383 1.17 22.06 -3.33
N CYS A 384 1.30 20.77 -3.04
CA CYS A 384 1.41 19.74 -4.07
C CYS A 384 0.13 19.62 -4.88
N LEU A 385 -1.04 19.61 -4.22
CA LEU A 385 -2.34 19.63 -4.89
C LEU A 385 -2.49 20.83 -5.82
N ASP A 386 -2.14 22.03 -5.35
CA ASP A 386 -2.21 23.26 -6.16
C ASP A 386 -1.35 23.20 -7.41
N ARG A 387 -0.13 22.72 -7.24
CA ARG A 387 0.82 22.58 -8.37
C ARG A 387 0.30 21.59 -9.39
N ILE A 388 -0.29 20.48 -8.95
CA ILE A 388 -0.79 19.41 -9.81
C ILE A 388 -2.08 19.84 -10.51
N THR A 389 -2.96 20.54 -9.83
CA THR A 389 -4.27 20.96 -10.36
C THR A 389 -4.23 22.27 -11.11
N GLY A 390 -3.14 23.02 -11.00
CA GLY A 390 -2.97 24.36 -11.62
C GLY A 390 -3.87 25.44 -11.03
N LYS A 391 -4.41 25.21 -9.82
CA LYS A 391 -5.27 26.18 -9.10
C LYS A 391 -4.54 26.63 -7.83
N LYS A 392 -4.53 27.93 -7.55
CA LYS A 392 -4.07 28.44 -6.25
C LYS A 392 -5.15 28.14 -5.20
N LEU A 393 -4.76 27.49 -4.13
CA LEU A 393 -5.54 27.42 -2.89
C LEU A 393 -5.49 28.80 -2.21
N ILE A 394 -6.65 29.28 -1.81
CA ILE A 394 -6.75 30.39 -0.87
C ILE A 394 -6.85 29.71 0.49
N LEU A 395 -5.74 29.68 1.22
CA LEU A 395 -5.75 29.38 2.65
C LEU A 395 -6.31 30.64 3.33
N GLU A 396 -7.57 30.62 3.74
CA GLU A 396 -8.12 31.59 4.68
C GLU A 396 -7.85 31.15 6.10
#